data_732874b83d34c16178d4b0202079c168
#
_entry.id   732874b83d34c16178d4b0202079c168
#
_cell.length_a   1.000
_cell.length_b   1.000
_cell.length_c   1.000
_cell.angle_alpha   90.00
_cell.angle_beta   90.00
_cell.angle_gamma   90.00
#
_symmetry.space_group_name_H-M   'P 1'
#
loop_
_entity.id
_entity.type
_entity.pdbx_description
1 polymer ?
#
loop_
_entity_poly.entity_id
_entity_poly.type
_entity_poly.pdbx_seq_one_letter_code
_entity_poly.pdbx_strand_id
1 'polypeptide(L)'
;MLPCIVYHGLKLGAKSSIKIMSIKPYSLKKVGKYWHYDFRVNGERYRGSTKAVSKELAVRYADNYYLELYEAGSNLSNEKKDIKSFIVEHVRQGLHSLSPDWLYTKERTLEKFRDFLHGMRVYELSEIQLEHLEAYKTLQLEKNKPSSAQNTMEVIGTMLRHAVKHDYIRKNPALQLSKIKGIEKNKKRFLSKTEVIEVIDATKGTYLETLVLVAIYSGLRRRELIHLEFSDVDYKKKLLYVRNKEGYQTKSRKERVLPLHRKLWSFFKGKSEGICFPYEGRIIQEDTASRNFKTMMAKAGLDDVGLHTLRHTFVSHCLMSGVSMWEVSRWAGHSSSYVTELYGHLEPDRREIDRLDI
;
A
#
# COMPACT_ATOMS: atom_id res chain seq x y z
N MET A 1 39.52 -10.07 -8.90
CA MET A 1 40.44 -9.86 -7.76
C MET A 1 40.05 -8.55 -7.09
N LEU A 2 39.39 -8.65 -5.96
CA LEU A 2 39.08 -7.49 -5.11
C LEU A 2 40.38 -7.04 -4.42
N PRO A 3 40.66 -5.75 -4.30
CA PRO A 3 41.78 -5.30 -3.47
C PRO A 3 41.43 -5.52 -2.01
N CYS A 4 42.18 -6.40 -1.35
CA CYS A 4 42.14 -6.65 0.07
C CYS A 4 42.27 -5.36 0.86
N ILE A 5 41.24 -5.05 1.66
CA ILE A 5 41.37 -4.12 2.78
C ILE A 5 41.89 -4.93 3.96
N VAL A 6 43.20 -4.78 4.24
CA VAL A 6 43.82 -5.37 5.41
C VAL A 6 43.48 -4.52 6.62
N TYR A 7 42.67 -5.04 7.51
CA TYR A 7 42.46 -4.49 8.86
C TYR A 7 43.67 -4.90 9.73
N HIS A 8 44.58 -3.98 10.01
CA HIS A 8 45.53 -4.15 11.10
C HIS A 8 44.93 -3.56 12.37
N GLY A 9 44.79 -4.44 13.37
CA GLY A 9 44.32 -4.06 14.67
C GLY A 9 45.29 -3.07 15.35
N LEU A 10 44.75 -2.01 15.94
CA LEU A 10 45.47 -1.05 16.74
C LEU A 10 44.93 -0.96 18.15
N LYS A 11 45.84 -1.15 19.09
CA LYS A 11 45.68 -0.90 20.53
C LYS A 11 45.41 0.58 20.79
N LEU A 12 44.49 0.86 21.69
CA LEU A 12 44.17 2.18 22.20
C LEU A 12 45.35 2.87 22.87
N GLY A 13 45.64 4.08 22.43
CA GLY A 13 46.54 5.04 23.14
C GLY A 13 46.66 6.34 22.38
N ALA A 14 46.11 7.41 22.97
CA ALA A 14 46.37 8.86 22.80
C ALA A 14 46.17 9.51 21.40
N LYS A 15 45.21 10.41 21.38
CA LYS A 15 45.04 11.63 20.53
C LYS A 15 46.09 11.84 19.41
N SER A 16 45.75 11.38 18.20
CA SER A 16 46.22 11.98 16.96
C SER A 16 45.11 11.85 15.92
N SER A 17 44.71 12.99 15.36
CA SER A 17 43.74 13.06 14.25
C SER A 17 44.35 12.38 13.04
N ILE A 18 44.00 11.12 12.79
CA ILE A 18 44.37 10.42 11.57
C ILE A 18 43.56 11.02 10.43
N LYS A 19 44.18 11.87 9.65
CA LYS A 19 43.65 12.36 8.37
C LYS A 19 43.66 11.18 7.41
N ILE A 20 42.55 10.46 7.31
CA ILE A 20 42.36 9.43 6.27
C ILE A 20 42.39 10.17 4.94
N MET A 21 43.53 10.17 4.23
CA MET A 21 43.59 10.59 2.85
C MET A 21 42.86 9.51 2.04
N SER A 22 41.57 9.73 1.76
CA SER A 22 40.84 8.92 0.77
C SER A 22 41.50 9.19 -0.60
N ILE A 23 42.24 8.22 -1.11
CA ILE A 23 42.76 8.26 -2.49
C ILE A 23 41.50 8.19 -3.39
N LYS A 24 41.16 9.32 -4.00
CA LYS A 24 40.07 9.38 -4.95
C LYS A 24 40.43 8.61 -6.21
N PRO A 25 39.51 7.80 -6.76
CA PRO A 25 39.79 6.96 -7.93
C PRO A 25 39.91 7.75 -9.23
N TYR A 26 39.85 9.07 -9.17
CA TYR A 26 39.91 9.97 -10.33
C TYR A 26 40.82 11.16 -10.08
N SER A 27 41.29 11.78 -11.16
CA SER A 27 41.98 13.05 -11.13
C SER A 27 41.11 14.20 -11.63
N LEU A 28 41.28 15.38 -11.03
CA LEU A 28 40.63 16.62 -11.45
C LEU A 28 41.65 17.66 -11.80
N LYS A 29 41.56 18.22 -13.00
CA LYS A 29 42.44 19.30 -13.47
C LYS A 29 41.61 20.49 -13.93
N LYS A 30 42.00 21.70 -13.53
CA LYS A 30 41.36 22.92 -14.01
C LYS A 30 41.96 23.28 -15.40
N VAL A 31 41.06 23.43 -16.38
CA VAL A 31 41.42 23.85 -17.74
C VAL A 31 40.52 25.03 -18.10
N GLY A 32 41.14 26.22 -18.20
CA GLY A 32 40.40 27.46 -18.37
C GLY A 32 39.44 27.73 -17.20
N LYS A 33 38.17 27.97 -17.52
CA LYS A 33 37.12 28.27 -16.53
C LYS A 33 36.59 27.05 -15.78
N TYR A 34 36.76 25.85 -16.36
CA TYR A 34 36.06 24.64 -15.87
C TYR A 34 37.03 23.58 -15.37
N TRP A 35 36.57 22.72 -14.48
CA TRP A 35 37.25 21.52 -14.02
C TRP A 35 36.98 20.34 -14.94
N HIS A 36 38.03 19.54 -15.22
CA HIS A 36 37.95 18.33 -16.02
C HIS A 36 38.30 17.12 -15.18
N TYR A 37 37.60 16.01 -15.44
CA TYR A 37 37.84 14.71 -14.82
C TYR A 37 38.60 13.78 -15.77
N ASP A 38 39.38 12.87 -15.17
CA ASP A 38 40.08 11.79 -15.88
C ASP A 38 40.16 10.59 -14.93
N PHE A 39 39.56 9.48 -15.30
CA PHE A 39 39.56 8.22 -14.55
C PHE A 39 39.37 7.01 -15.45
N ARG A 40 39.66 5.80 -14.89
CA ARG A 40 39.38 4.52 -15.55
C ARG A 40 38.37 3.70 -14.73
N VAL A 41 37.43 3.11 -15.41
CA VAL A 41 36.45 2.14 -14.85
C VAL A 41 36.45 0.93 -15.78
N ASN A 42 36.66 -0.25 -15.23
CA ASN A 42 36.65 -1.52 -15.97
C ASN A 42 37.54 -1.55 -17.22
N GLY A 43 38.72 -0.88 -17.14
CA GLY A 43 39.69 -0.82 -18.23
C GLY A 43 39.45 0.32 -19.23
N GLU A 44 38.27 0.90 -19.28
CA GLU A 44 37.96 2.05 -20.14
C GLU A 44 38.34 3.38 -19.49
N ARG A 45 38.79 4.34 -20.28
CA ARG A 45 39.21 5.67 -19.83
C ARG A 45 38.13 6.71 -20.13
N TYR A 46 37.71 7.43 -19.12
CA TYR A 46 36.70 8.49 -19.17
C TYR A 46 37.35 9.84 -18.90
N ARG A 47 37.22 10.79 -19.85
CA ARG A 47 37.70 12.16 -19.76
C ARG A 47 36.65 13.14 -20.19
N GLY A 48 36.52 14.26 -19.49
CA GLY A 48 35.58 15.29 -19.89
C GLY A 48 35.58 16.49 -18.97
N SER A 49 34.79 17.48 -19.34
CA SER A 49 34.54 18.66 -18.50
C SER A 49 33.38 18.40 -17.55
N THR A 50 33.54 18.76 -16.28
CA THR A 50 32.47 18.77 -15.30
C THR A 50 31.51 19.96 -15.50
N LYS A 51 31.87 20.93 -16.35
CA LYS A 51 31.23 22.24 -16.49
C LYS A 51 31.14 23.02 -15.17
N ALA A 52 31.78 22.57 -14.10
CA ALA A 52 31.84 23.23 -12.81
C ALA A 52 32.96 24.23 -12.72
N VAL A 53 32.69 25.41 -12.17
CA VAL A 53 33.67 26.46 -11.93
C VAL A 53 34.38 26.26 -10.59
N SER A 54 33.68 25.74 -9.59
CA SER A 54 34.22 25.45 -8.27
C SER A 54 34.75 24.00 -8.21
N LYS A 55 35.83 23.79 -7.45
CA LYS A 55 36.41 22.46 -7.23
C LYS A 55 35.47 21.52 -6.51
N GLU A 56 34.68 22.05 -5.62
CA GLU A 56 33.74 21.30 -4.79
C GLU A 56 32.59 20.68 -5.63
N LEU A 57 32.02 21.46 -6.55
CA LEU A 57 31.02 20.97 -7.51
C LEU A 57 31.61 19.97 -8.49
N ALA A 58 32.88 20.20 -8.92
CA ALA A 58 33.59 19.27 -9.78
C ALA A 58 33.85 17.92 -9.11
N VAL A 59 34.18 17.92 -7.83
CA VAL A 59 34.34 16.71 -7.01
C VAL A 59 33.01 15.93 -6.93
N ARG A 60 31.90 16.61 -6.61
CA ARG A 60 30.57 15.96 -6.57
C ARG A 60 30.18 15.35 -7.91
N TYR A 61 30.42 16.07 -8.99
CA TYR A 61 30.16 15.56 -10.34
C TYR A 61 31.01 14.31 -10.63
N ALA A 62 32.31 14.36 -10.36
CA ALA A 62 33.19 13.24 -10.60
C ALA A 62 32.90 12.03 -9.71
N ASP A 63 32.57 12.23 -8.43
CA ASP A 63 32.15 11.18 -7.51
C ASP A 63 30.90 10.47 -8.05
N ASN A 64 29.85 11.23 -8.41
CA ASN A 64 28.61 10.67 -8.93
C ASN A 64 28.80 9.95 -10.26
N TYR A 65 29.55 10.54 -11.19
CA TYR A 65 29.78 9.96 -12.50
C TYR A 65 30.68 8.71 -12.45
N TYR A 66 31.67 8.71 -11.55
CA TYR A 66 32.52 7.53 -11.31
C TYR A 66 31.69 6.39 -10.71
N LEU A 67 30.84 6.67 -9.69
CA LEU A 67 29.95 5.68 -9.09
C LEU A 67 28.95 5.15 -10.12
N GLU A 68 28.36 6.00 -10.93
CA GLU A 68 27.43 5.60 -11.99
C GLU A 68 28.07 4.62 -12.98
N LEU A 69 29.32 4.90 -13.42
CA LEU A 69 30.05 4.04 -14.34
C LEU A 69 30.59 2.77 -13.65
N TYR A 70 30.99 2.86 -12.40
CA TYR A 70 31.47 1.73 -11.61
C TYR A 70 30.32 0.75 -11.35
N GLU A 71 29.16 1.26 -10.94
CA GLU A 71 27.94 0.48 -10.76
C GLU A 71 27.41 -0.08 -12.10
N ALA A 72 27.55 0.68 -13.18
CA ALA A 72 27.22 0.22 -14.52
C ALA A 72 28.15 -0.89 -15.04
N GLY A 73 29.35 -0.97 -14.52
CA GLY A 73 30.38 -1.98 -14.88
C GLY A 73 30.58 -3.08 -13.85
N SER A 74 30.05 -2.93 -12.61
CA SER A 74 30.02 -4.00 -11.65
C SER A 74 29.07 -5.08 -12.14
N ASN A 75 29.58 -6.28 -12.27
CA ASN A 75 28.95 -7.44 -12.86
C ASN A 75 27.48 -7.57 -12.44
N LEU A 76 26.56 -7.24 -13.36
CA LEU A 76 25.30 -7.95 -13.40
C LEU A 76 25.65 -9.44 -13.41
N SER A 77 25.00 -10.23 -12.60
CA SER A 77 25.05 -11.66 -12.81
C SER A 77 24.76 -11.86 -14.31
N ASN A 78 25.70 -12.44 -15.04
CA ASN A 78 25.53 -12.77 -16.46
C ASN A 78 24.42 -13.83 -16.66
N GLU A 79 23.73 -14.16 -15.60
CA GLU A 79 22.56 -15.04 -15.63
C GLU A 79 21.36 -14.27 -16.17
N LYS A 80 21.06 -14.59 -17.40
CA LYS A 80 19.78 -14.24 -18.01
C LYS A 80 18.67 -14.79 -17.13
N LYS A 81 17.90 -13.91 -16.48
CA LYS A 81 16.84 -14.31 -15.58
C LYS A 81 15.50 -14.30 -16.31
N ASP A 82 14.93 -15.48 -16.48
CA ASP A 82 13.60 -15.66 -17.06
C ASP A 82 12.51 -15.00 -16.20
N ILE A 83 11.58 -14.29 -16.84
CA ILE A 83 10.51 -13.54 -16.19
C ILE A 83 9.60 -14.45 -15.35
N LYS A 84 9.26 -15.64 -15.85
CA LYS A 84 8.37 -16.58 -15.16
C LYS A 84 9.01 -17.08 -13.86
N SER A 85 10.25 -17.52 -13.93
CA SER A 85 10.98 -18.00 -12.76
C SER A 85 11.17 -16.90 -11.71
N PHE A 86 11.43 -15.68 -12.16
CA PHE A 86 11.57 -14.53 -11.26
C PHE A 86 10.24 -14.13 -10.58
N ILE A 87 9.12 -14.19 -11.28
CA ILE A 87 7.80 -13.93 -10.67
C ILE A 87 7.57 -14.89 -9.51
N VAL A 88 7.83 -16.19 -9.68
CA VAL A 88 7.70 -17.20 -8.63
C VAL A 88 8.58 -16.85 -7.42
N GLU A 89 9.84 -16.47 -7.65
CA GLU A 89 10.77 -16.06 -6.60
C GLU A 89 10.26 -14.81 -5.87
N HIS A 90 9.85 -13.80 -6.63
CA HIS A 90 9.34 -12.54 -6.09
C HIS A 90 8.07 -12.70 -5.25
N VAL A 91 7.16 -13.59 -5.66
CA VAL A 91 5.94 -13.90 -4.91
C VAL A 91 6.27 -14.67 -3.63
N ARG A 92 7.18 -15.66 -3.70
CA ARG A 92 7.62 -16.45 -2.53
C ARG A 92 8.19 -15.59 -1.41
N GLN A 93 8.94 -14.55 -1.72
CA GLN A 93 9.47 -13.63 -0.70
C GLN A 93 8.36 -12.89 0.07
N GLY A 94 7.18 -12.74 -0.52
CA GLY A 94 6.02 -12.16 0.15
C GLY A 94 5.29 -13.08 1.11
N LEU A 95 5.55 -14.39 1.12
CA LEU A 95 4.80 -15.39 1.90
C LEU A 95 4.74 -15.09 3.40
N HIS A 96 5.80 -14.51 3.97
CA HIS A 96 5.88 -14.21 5.40
C HIS A 96 5.34 -12.83 5.78
N SER A 97 5.07 -11.95 4.82
CA SER A 97 4.72 -10.54 5.07
C SER A 97 3.37 -10.10 4.52
N LEU A 98 2.85 -10.81 3.52
CA LEU A 98 1.62 -10.45 2.82
C LEU A 98 0.49 -11.44 3.12
N SER A 99 -0.76 -10.99 3.02
CA SER A 99 -1.91 -11.89 3.13
C SER A 99 -2.00 -12.83 1.92
N PRO A 100 -2.56 -14.05 2.07
CA PRO A 100 -2.77 -14.98 0.97
C PRO A 100 -3.52 -14.37 -0.21
N ASP A 101 -4.59 -13.61 0.06
CA ASP A 101 -5.40 -12.94 -0.98
C ASP A 101 -4.59 -11.92 -1.78
N TRP A 102 -3.70 -11.19 -1.07
CA TRP A 102 -2.82 -10.22 -1.73
C TRP A 102 -1.74 -10.90 -2.56
N LEU A 103 -1.18 -12.00 -2.06
CA LEU A 103 -0.21 -12.81 -2.81
C LEU A 103 -0.84 -13.37 -4.09
N TYR A 104 -2.03 -13.95 -4.01
CA TYR A 104 -2.78 -14.43 -5.17
C TYR A 104 -3.04 -13.32 -6.18
N THR A 105 -3.51 -12.15 -5.72
CA THR A 105 -3.77 -11.00 -6.59
C THR A 105 -2.50 -10.51 -7.27
N LYS A 106 -1.39 -10.46 -6.52
CA LYS A 106 -0.08 -10.04 -7.02
C LYS A 106 0.44 -11.01 -8.07
N GLU A 107 0.38 -12.31 -7.80
CA GLU A 107 0.78 -13.35 -8.73
C GLU A 107 0.00 -13.28 -10.05
N ARG A 108 -1.33 -13.25 -9.97
CA ARG A 108 -2.21 -13.12 -11.15
C ARG A 108 -1.94 -11.85 -11.96
N THR A 109 -1.62 -10.75 -11.29
CA THR A 109 -1.26 -9.50 -11.97
C THR A 109 0.03 -9.64 -12.74
N LEU A 110 1.06 -10.25 -12.13
CA LEU A 110 2.36 -10.45 -12.74
C LEU A 110 2.32 -11.51 -13.86
N GLU A 111 1.52 -12.57 -13.72
CA GLU A 111 1.28 -13.54 -14.79
C GLU A 111 0.68 -12.90 -16.04
N LYS A 112 -0.35 -12.05 -15.89
CA LYS A 112 -0.95 -11.31 -17.01
C LYS A 112 0.07 -10.39 -17.68
N PHE A 113 0.94 -9.76 -16.92
CA PHE A 113 2.01 -8.94 -17.46
C PHE A 113 3.04 -9.78 -18.22
N ARG A 114 3.46 -10.92 -17.65
CA ARG A 114 4.32 -11.89 -18.35
C ARG A 114 3.72 -12.33 -19.67
N ASP A 115 2.45 -12.73 -19.69
CA ASP A 115 1.78 -13.21 -20.89
C ASP A 115 1.74 -12.12 -21.99
N PHE A 116 1.54 -10.86 -21.59
CA PHE A 116 1.63 -9.72 -22.48
C PHE A 116 3.05 -9.57 -23.06
N LEU A 117 4.09 -9.66 -22.23
CA LEU A 117 5.50 -9.58 -22.67
C LEU A 117 5.86 -10.74 -23.59
N HIS A 118 5.41 -11.96 -23.29
CA HIS A 118 5.61 -13.14 -24.17
C HIS A 118 4.97 -12.93 -25.56
N GLY A 119 3.82 -12.27 -25.62
CA GLY A 119 3.20 -11.86 -26.88
C GLY A 119 4.07 -10.90 -27.70
N MET A 120 4.94 -10.14 -27.05
CA MET A 120 5.95 -9.26 -27.66
C MET A 120 7.32 -9.94 -27.83
N ARG A 121 7.46 -11.24 -27.55
CA ARG A 121 8.70 -12.03 -27.58
C ARG A 121 9.75 -11.56 -26.58
N VAL A 122 9.32 -11.03 -25.44
CA VAL A 122 10.16 -10.63 -24.31
C VAL A 122 10.05 -11.70 -23.23
N TYR A 123 11.15 -12.39 -22.94
CA TYR A 123 11.20 -13.54 -22.03
C TYR A 123 12.08 -13.31 -20.81
N GLU A 124 13.05 -12.41 -20.91
CA GLU A 124 14.03 -12.13 -19.87
C GLU A 124 13.80 -10.76 -19.22
N LEU A 125 14.16 -10.65 -17.95
CA LEU A 125 14.04 -9.38 -17.19
C LEU A 125 14.82 -8.24 -17.84
N SER A 126 16.01 -8.53 -18.37
CA SER A 126 16.91 -7.57 -19.01
C SER A 126 16.34 -6.97 -20.30
N GLU A 127 15.37 -7.65 -20.91
CA GLU A 127 14.73 -7.23 -22.16
C GLU A 127 13.56 -6.25 -21.90
N ILE A 128 13.11 -6.11 -20.64
CA ILE A 128 11.99 -5.23 -20.32
C ILE A 128 12.41 -3.77 -20.43
N GLN A 129 11.85 -3.06 -21.41
CA GLN A 129 12.10 -1.66 -21.69
C GLN A 129 10.91 -0.78 -21.30
N LEU A 130 11.10 0.53 -21.25
CA LEU A 130 10.05 1.50 -20.95
C LEU A 130 8.85 1.37 -21.90
N GLU A 131 9.11 1.14 -23.20
CA GLU A 131 8.07 0.98 -24.23
C GLU A 131 7.10 -0.17 -23.93
N HIS A 132 7.60 -1.30 -23.41
CA HIS A 132 6.75 -2.43 -23.00
C HIS A 132 5.82 -2.07 -21.85
N LEU A 133 6.32 -1.27 -20.90
CA LEU A 133 5.54 -0.80 -19.75
C LEU A 133 4.50 0.24 -20.17
N GLU A 134 4.84 1.14 -21.09
CA GLU A 134 3.90 2.14 -21.63
C GLU A 134 2.79 1.46 -22.43
N ALA A 135 3.12 0.50 -23.28
CA ALA A 135 2.14 -0.28 -24.02
C ALA A 135 1.20 -1.06 -23.07
N TYR A 136 1.74 -1.71 -22.03
CA TYR A 136 0.93 -2.40 -21.05
C TYR A 136 0.05 -1.45 -20.24
N LYS A 137 0.57 -0.28 -19.84
CA LYS A 137 -0.19 0.77 -19.15
C LYS A 137 -1.38 1.22 -20.01
N THR A 138 -1.16 1.48 -21.30
CA THR A 138 -2.23 1.84 -22.25
C THR A 138 -3.31 0.77 -22.29
N LEU A 139 -2.90 -0.49 -22.47
CA LEU A 139 -3.82 -1.63 -22.46
C LEU A 139 -4.64 -1.74 -21.13
N GLN A 140 -4.00 -1.44 -20.01
CA GLN A 140 -4.69 -1.44 -18.71
C GLN A 140 -5.70 -0.29 -18.60
N LEU A 141 -5.39 0.89 -19.14
CA LEU A 141 -6.30 2.05 -19.13
C LEU A 141 -7.51 1.86 -20.06
N GLU A 142 -7.37 1.15 -21.16
CA GLU A 142 -8.48 0.78 -22.04
C GLU A 142 -9.48 -0.18 -21.37
N LYS A 143 -8.97 -1.12 -20.55
CA LYS A 143 -9.77 -2.19 -19.95
C LYS A 143 -10.26 -1.91 -18.54
N ASN A 144 -9.65 -0.97 -17.83
CA ASN A 144 -9.84 -0.76 -16.40
C ASN A 144 -9.93 0.72 -16.03
N LYS A 145 -10.49 0.97 -14.84
CA LYS A 145 -10.45 2.32 -14.25
C LYS A 145 -9.01 2.76 -13.98
N PRO A 146 -8.70 4.07 -14.09
CA PRO A 146 -7.35 4.61 -13.87
C PRO A 146 -6.71 4.17 -12.54
N SER A 147 -7.48 4.09 -11.46
CA SER A 147 -6.99 3.61 -10.15
C SER A 147 -6.57 2.14 -10.15
N SER A 148 -7.29 1.28 -10.90
CA SER A 148 -6.94 -0.14 -11.04
C SER A 148 -5.70 -0.33 -11.91
N ALA A 149 -5.58 0.45 -13.00
CA ALA A 149 -4.39 0.48 -13.83
C ALA A 149 -3.17 0.94 -13.03
N GLN A 150 -3.30 1.99 -12.20
CA GLN A 150 -2.24 2.46 -11.32
C GLN A 150 -1.75 1.36 -10.37
N ASN A 151 -2.67 0.67 -9.69
CA ASN A 151 -2.32 -0.45 -8.79
C ASN A 151 -1.58 -1.56 -9.53
N THR A 152 -2.00 -1.90 -10.75
CA THR A 152 -1.31 -2.88 -11.60
C THR A 152 0.12 -2.45 -11.90
N MET A 153 0.32 -1.20 -12.31
CA MET A 153 1.66 -0.67 -12.60
C MET A 153 2.55 -0.58 -11.35
N GLU A 154 1.98 -0.33 -10.18
CA GLU A 154 2.71 -0.35 -8.90
C GLU A 154 3.20 -1.74 -8.52
N VAL A 155 2.39 -2.79 -8.74
CA VAL A 155 2.80 -4.19 -8.53
C VAL A 155 3.97 -4.54 -9.44
N ILE A 156 3.90 -4.18 -10.72
CA ILE A 156 4.99 -4.40 -11.70
C ILE A 156 6.25 -3.62 -11.30
N GLY A 157 6.10 -2.33 -10.97
CA GLY A 157 7.21 -1.49 -10.52
C GLY A 157 7.90 -2.03 -9.26
N THR A 158 7.15 -2.67 -8.36
CA THR A 158 7.70 -3.32 -7.16
C THR A 158 8.47 -4.59 -7.52
N MET A 159 8.01 -5.39 -8.47
CA MET A 159 8.73 -6.54 -9.00
C MET A 159 10.06 -6.11 -9.65
N LEU A 160 10.03 -5.10 -10.51
CA LEU A 160 11.23 -4.59 -11.17
C LEU A 160 12.22 -3.95 -10.19
N ARG A 161 11.76 -3.30 -9.11
CA ARG A 161 12.62 -2.82 -8.02
C ARG A 161 13.32 -3.99 -7.31
N HIS A 162 12.61 -5.10 -7.12
CA HIS A 162 13.20 -6.31 -6.58
C HIS A 162 14.27 -6.89 -7.53
N ALA A 163 14.01 -6.87 -8.84
CA ALA A 163 14.99 -7.31 -9.83
C ALA A 163 16.28 -6.45 -9.83
N VAL A 164 16.16 -5.13 -9.62
CA VAL A 164 17.33 -4.24 -9.44
C VAL A 164 18.07 -4.57 -8.16
N LYS A 165 17.35 -4.81 -7.04
CA LYS A 165 17.97 -5.13 -5.74
C LYS A 165 18.82 -6.41 -5.77
N HIS A 166 18.50 -7.33 -6.66
CA HIS A 166 19.21 -8.61 -6.83
C HIS A 166 20.10 -8.65 -8.09
N ASP A 167 20.43 -7.48 -8.64
CA ASP A 167 21.35 -7.30 -9.78
C ASP A 167 20.97 -8.05 -11.07
N TYR A 168 19.68 -8.41 -11.23
CA TYR A 168 19.16 -9.00 -12.46
C TYR A 168 18.95 -7.97 -13.57
N ILE A 169 18.67 -6.72 -13.20
CA ILE A 169 18.58 -5.56 -14.11
C ILE A 169 19.26 -4.34 -13.49
N ARG A 170 19.86 -3.51 -14.33
CA ARG A 170 20.60 -2.31 -13.87
C ARG A 170 19.72 -1.20 -13.36
N LYS A 171 18.60 -0.94 -14.02
CA LYS A 171 17.69 0.17 -13.74
C LYS A 171 16.25 -0.34 -13.80
N ASN A 172 15.40 0.21 -12.97
CA ASN A 172 13.97 -0.08 -13.05
C ASN A 172 13.34 0.84 -14.10
N PRO A 173 12.90 0.33 -15.25
CA PRO A 173 12.29 1.16 -16.31
C PRO A 173 10.95 1.77 -15.86
N ALA A 174 10.26 1.19 -14.86
CA ALA A 174 9.02 1.74 -14.35
C ALA A 174 9.18 3.10 -13.64
N LEU A 175 10.39 3.50 -13.24
CA LEU A 175 10.64 4.82 -12.66
C LEU A 175 10.49 5.96 -13.68
N GLN A 176 10.58 5.67 -14.96
CA GLN A 176 10.42 6.64 -16.04
C GLN A 176 8.97 6.77 -16.52
N LEU A 177 8.07 5.89 -16.06
CA LEU A 177 6.67 5.96 -16.43
C LEU A 177 6.01 7.24 -15.93
N SER A 178 5.31 7.91 -16.83
CA SER A 178 4.43 9.02 -16.46
C SER A 178 3.30 8.53 -15.56
N LYS A 179 2.97 9.33 -14.53
CA LYS A 179 1.86 9.04 -13.62
C LYS A 179 0.54 8.99 -14.40
N ILE A 180 -0.33 8.07 -14.03
CA ILE A 180 -1.68 7.98 -14.58
C ILE A 180 -2.46 9.19 -14.07
N LYS A 181 -2.99 9.99 -15.00
CA LYS A 181 -3.85 11.15 -14.70
C LYS A 181 -5.32 10.71 -14.55
N GLY A 182 -6.15 11.56 -13.97
CA GLY A 182 -7.59 11.28 -13.86
C GLY A 182 -7.96 10.30 -12.74
N ILE A 183 -7.03 10.03 -11.80
CA ILE A 183 -7.39 9.32 -10.57
C ILE A 183 -8.08 10.33 -9.66
N GLU A 184 -9.38 10.43 -9.81
CA GLU A 184 -10.19 11.23 -8.92
C GLU A 184 -10.10 10.69 -7.49
N LYS A 185 -9.89 11.58 -6.54
CA LYS A 185 -10.12 11.30 -5.12
C LYS A 185 -11.64 11.30 -4.92
N ASN A 186 -12.30 10.22 -5.35
CA ASN A 186 -13.75 10.12 -5.22
C ASN A 186 -14.15 10.29 -3.77
N LYS A 187 -15.03 11.26 -3.50
CA LYS A 187 -15.75 11.35 -2.23
C LYS A 187 -16.37 9.99 -1.96
N LYS A 188 -16.16 9.47 -0.76
CA LYS A 188 -16.69 8.15 -0.42
C LYS A 188 -18.21 8.24 -0.33
N ARG A 189 -18.90 7.39 -1.10
CA ARG A 189 -20.35 7.24 -1.03
C ARG A 189 -20.74 6.83 0.39
N PHE A 190 -21.68 7.55 1.01
CA PHE A 190 -22.34 7.20 2.24
C PHE A 190 -23.86 7.41 2.09
N LEU A 191 -24.64 6.76 2.92
CA LEU A 191 -26.10 6.80 2.87
C LEU A 191 -26.64 8.01 3.64
N SER A 192 -27.64 8.66 3.10
CA SER A 192 -28.49 9.61 3.84
C SER A 192 -29.28 8.88 4.92
N LYS A 193 -29.92 9.62 5.84
CA LYS A 193 -30.79 9.02 6.88
C LYS A 193 -31.95 8.24 6.26
N THR A 194 -32.52 8.73 5.17
CA THR A 194 -33.60 8.05 4.44
C THR A 194 -33.12 6.75 3.83
N GLU A 195 -32.00 6.76 3.10
CA GLU A 195 -31.42 5.56 2.52
C GLU A 195 -30.98 4.53 3.57
N VAL A 196 -30.57 4.95 4.76
CA VAL A 196 -30.31 4.03 5.89
C VAL A 196 -31.58 3.24 6.27
N ILE A 197 -32.73 3.92 6.31
CA ILE A 197 -34.01 3.25 6.58
C ILE A 197 -34.35 2.27 5.45
N GLU A 198 -34.23 2.68 4.20
CA GLU A 198 -34.48 1.83 3.03
C GLU A 198 -33.60 0.57 3.03
N VAL A 199 -32.31 0.71 3.36
CA VAL A 199 -31.38 -0.43 3.47
C VAL A 199 -31.78 -1.38 4.60
N ILE A 200 -32.21 -0.86 5.75
CA ILE A 200 -32.68 -1.67 6.88
C ILE A 200 -33.95 -2.41 6.48
N ASP A 201 -34.92 -1.73 5.88
CA ASP A 201 -36.20 -2.32 5.45
C ASP A 201 -35.98 -3.39 4.36
N ALA A 202 -35.10 -3.15 3.40
CA ALA A 202 -34.78 -4.11 2.36
C ALA A 202 -34.15 -5.41 2.88
N THR A 203 -33.52 -5.36 4.05
CA THR A 203 -32.88 -6.55 4.67
C THR A 203 -33.74 -7.20 5.76
N LYS A 204 -34.85 -6.59 6.13
CA LYS A 204 -35.75 -7.06 7.19
C LYS A 204 -36.24 -8.50 6.97
N GLY A 205 -36.23 -9.29 8.03
CA GLY A 205 -36.63 -10.71 7.98
C GLY A 205 -35.64 -11.63 7.29
N THR A 206 -34.48 -11.11 6.83
CA THR A 206 -33.42 -11.92 6.26
C THR A 206 -32.28 -12.11 7.26
N TYR A 207 -31.37 -13.07 6.98
CA TYR A 207 -30.19 -13.29 7.80
C TYR A 207 -29.21 -12.08 7.77
N LEU A 208 -29.35 -11.17 6.82
CA LEU A 208 -28.54 -9.95 6.71
C LEU A 208 -29.05 -8.79 7.57
N GLU A 209 -30.29 -8.84 8.07
CA GLU A 209 -30.90 -7.74 8.83
C GLU A 209 -30.00 -7.27 9.98
N THR A 210 -29.66 -8.19 10.87
CA THR A 210 -28.86 -7.86 12.06
C THR A 210 -27.40 -7.51 11.69
N LEU A 211 -26.84 -8.19 10.69
CA LEU A 211 -25.51 -7.89 10.18
C LEU A 211 -25.43 -6.43 9.66
N VAL A 212 -26.46 -6.00 8.93
CA VAL A 212 -26.56 -4.64 8.38
C VAL A 212 -26.70 -3.61 9.50
N LEU A 213 -27.55 -3.88 10.49
CA LEU A 213 -27.68 -3.01 11.66
C LEU A 213 -26.35 -2.84 12.39
N VAL A 214 -25.65 -3.94 12.66
CA VAL A 214 -24.34 -3.87 13.32
C VAL A 214 -23.34 -3.13 12.44
N ALA A 215 -23.32 -3.35 11.14
CA ALA A 215 -22.42 -2.64 10.21
C ALA A 215 -22.65 -1.13 10.25
N ILE A 216 -23.89 -0.67 10.20
CA ILE A 216 -24.26 0.76 10.22
C ILE A 216 -23.89 1.43 11.55
N TYR A 217 -24.08 0.76 12.69
CA TYR A 217 -23.89 1.36 14.02
C TYR A 217 -22.54 1.05 14.68
N SER A 218 -21.65 0.30 14.01
CA SER A 218 -20.29 0.01 14.51
C SER A 218 -19.18 0.40 13.54
N GLY A 219 -19.49 0.54 12.26
CA GLY A 219 -18.50 0.82 11.22
C GLY A 219 -17.42 -0.26 11.05
N LEU A 220 -17.66 -1.48 11.48
CA LEU A 220 -16.75 -2.62 11.34
C LEU A 220 -16.40 -2.86 9.86
N ARG A 221 -15.17 -3.31 9.60
CA ARG A 221 -14.85 -3.83 8.27
C ARG A 221 -15.60 -5.12 8.00
N ARG A 222 -15.86 -5.42 6.73
CA ARG A 222 -16.58 -6.64 6.31
C ARG A 222 -16.06 -7.89 7.01
N ARG A 223 -14.75 -8.14 7.00
CA ARG A 223 -14.15 -9.31 7.67
C ARG A 223 -14.34 -9.27 9.20
N GLU A 224 -14.19 -8.12 9.81
CA GLU A 224 -14.40 -7.93 11.25
C GLU A 224 -15.86 -8.23 11.62
N LEU A 225 -16.79 -7.78 10.76
CA LEU A 225 -18.22 -7.99 10.95
C LEU A 225 -18.61 -9.48 10.90
N ILE A 226 -18.20 -10.19 9.86
CA ILE A 226 -18.57 -11.61 9.68
C ILE A 226 -17.90 -12.55 10.70
N HIS A 227 -16.78 -12.15 11.29
CA HIS A 227 -16.08 -12.90 12.35
C HIS A 227 -16.42 -12.40 13.76
N LEU A 228 -17.43 -11.52 13.88
CA LEU A 228 -17.87 -11.02 15.18
C LEU A 228 -18.56 -12.14 15.98
N GLU A 229 -18.15 -12.29 17.21
CA GLU A 229 -18.74 -13.22 18.18
C GLU A 229 -19.41 -12.46 19.32
N PHE A 230 -20.39 -13.08 19.98
CA PHE A 230 -21.03 -12.45 21.14
C PHE A 230 -20.04 -12.20 22.29
N SER A 231 -18.99 -13.03 22.42
CA SER A 231 -17.88 -12.84 23.36
C SER A 231 -17.05 -11.57 23.12
N ASP A 232 -17.13 -10.94 21.92
CA ASP A 232 -16.49 -9.68 21.64
C ASP A 232 -17.22 -8.47 22.23
N VAL A 233 -18.40 -8.68 22.85
CA VAL A 233 -19.23 -7.60 23.38
C VAL A 233 -19.32 -7.68 24.91
N ASP A 234 -18.74 -6.68 25.59
CA ASP A 234 -19.03 -6.45 27.01
C ASP A 234 -20.33 -5.66 27.14
N TYR A 235 -21.43 -6.40 27.29
CA TYR A 235 -22.75 -5.78 27.38
C TYR A 235 -22.93 -4.90 28.64
N LYS A 236 -22.23 -5.21 29.73
CA LYS A 236 -22.29 -4.42 30.98
C LYS A 236 -21.61 -3.06 30.78
N LYS A 237 -20.43 -3.04 30.22
CA LYS A 237 -19.67 -1.81 29.93
C LYS A 237 -20.14 -1.10 28.66
N LYS A 238 -21.02 -1.70 27.85
CA LYS A 238 -21.44 -1.17 26.54
C LYS A 238 -20.25 -0.95 25.58
N LEU A 239 -19.37 -1.94 25.51
CA LEU A 239 -18.17 -1.91 24.67
C LEU A 239 -18.18 -3.08 23.68
N LEU A 240 -17.70 -2.83 22.48
CA LEU A 240 -17.46 -3.81 21.44
C LEU A 240 -15.95 -3.84 21.15
N TYR A 241 -15.37 -5.02 21.21
CA TYR A 241 -13.96 -5.28 20.98
C TYR A 241 -13.75 -5.86 19.59
N VAL A 242 -12.79 -5.36 18.86
CA VAL A 242 -12.31 -5.93 17.59
C VAL A 242 -10.96 -6.56 17.88
N ARG A 243 -10.94 -7.89 17.91
CA ARG A 243 -9.77 -8.69 18.36
C ARG A 243 -9.25 -9.57 17.23
N ASN A 244 -7.97 -9.93 17.36
CA ASN A 244 -7.40 -11.04 16.61
C ASN A 244 -7.82 -12.35 17.28
N LYS A 245 -8.11 -13.39 16.48
CA LYS A 245 -8.57 -14.70 16.94
C LYS A 245 -7.83 -15.79 16.22
N GLU A 246 -7.91 -17.00 16.73
CA GLU A 246 -7.44 -18.18 16.01
C GLU A 246 -8.14 -18.27 14.64
N GLY A 247 -7.38 -18.43 13.58
CA GLY A 247 -7.89 -18.45 12.21
C GLY A 247 -8.34 -17.10 11.63
N TYR A 248 -8.32 -16.01 12.44
CA TYR A 248 -8.71 -14.68 11.97
C TYR A 248 -7.83 -13.57 12.53
N GLN A 249 -7.28 -12.74 11.65
CA GLN A 249 -6.54 -11.53 12.02
C GLN A 249 -7.16 -10.29 11.38
N THR A 250 -7.24 -9.21 12.16
CA THR A 250 -7.64 -7.90 11.63
C THR A 250 -6.63 -7.43 10.56
N LYS A 251 -7.09 -6.68 9.56
CA LYS A 251 -6.23 -6.19 8.46
C LYS A 251 -4.99 -5.43 8.94
N SER A 252 -5.09 -4.73 10.06
CA SER A 252 -3.98 -3.97 10.65
C SER A 252 -3.21 -4.74 11.72
N ARG A 253 -3.63 -5.97 12.06
CA ARG A 253 -3.17 -6.77 13.22
C ARG A 253 -3.30 -6.04 14.57
N LYS A 254 -3.97 -4.87 14.59
CA LYS A 254 -4.20 -4.07 15.80
C LYS A 254 -5.63 -4.33 16.29
N GLU A 255 -5.74 -4.53 17.58
CA GLU A 255 -7.01 -4.62 18.28
C GLU A 255 -7.52 -3.22 18.63
N ARG A 256 -8.82 -3.10 18.80
CA ARG A 256 -9.43 -1.85 19.22
C ARG A 256 -10.75 -2.07 19.92
N VAL A 257 -11.20 -1.06 20.63
CA VAL A 257 -12.49 -1.03 21.31
C VAL A 257 -13.28 0.19 20.84
N LEU A 258 -14.58 0.02 20.71
CA LEU A 258 -15.52 1.08 20.39
C LEU A 258 -16.78 0.96 21.27
N PRO A 259 -17.50 2.06 21.52
CA PRO A 259 -18.73 2.03 22.29
C PRO A 259 -19.81 1.26 21.54
N LEU A 260 -20.60 0.47 22.27
CA LEU A 260 -21.74 -0.25 21.73
C LEU A 260 -22.94 0.68 21.61
N HIS A 261 -23.33 1.02 20.39
CA HIS A 261 -24.44 1.92 20.11
C HIS A 261 -25.77 1.37 20.66
N ARG A 262 -26.61 2.23 21.25
CA ARG A 262 -27.90 1.84 21.91
C ARG A 262 -28.83 1.04 21.01
N LYS A 263 -28.84 1.28 19.71
CA LYS A 263 -29.68 0.54 18.75
C LYS A 263 -29.28 -0.94 18.63
N LEU A 264 -28.13 -1.34 19.16
CA LEU A 264 -27.63 -2.71 19.14
C LEU A 264 -27.85 -3.45 20.47
N TRP A 265 -28.29 -2.75 21.53
CA TRP A 265 -28.41 -3.35 22.85
C TRP A 265 -29.35 -4.55 22.91
N SER A 266 -30.50 -4.48 22.25
CA SER A 266 -31.47 -5.58 22.21
C SER A 266 -30.88 -6.83 21.56
N PHE A 267 -30.06 -6.66 20.52
CA PHE A 267 -29.43 -7.77 19.81
C PHE A 267 -28.39 -8.52 20.68
N PHE A 268 -27.63 -7.79 21.47
CA PHE A 268 -26.55 -8.37 22.30
C PHE A 268 -26.99 -8.75 23.71
N LYS A 269 -28.20 -8.35 24.16
CA LYS A 269 -28.69 -8.61 25.51
C LYS A 269 -28.83 -10.13 25.75
N GLY A 270 -28.18 -10.61 26.82
CA GLY A 270 -28.29 -12.03 27.25
C GLY A 270 -27.50 -13.02 26.36
N LYS A 271 -26.71 -12.55 25.42
CA LYS A 271 -25.88 -13.39 24.55
C LYS A 271 -24.42 -13.22 24.92
N SER A 272 -23.71 -14.32 25.09
CA SER A 272 -22.29 -14.31 25.52
C SER A 272 -21.36 -15.16 24.65
N GLU A 273 -21.91 -16.11 23.88
CA GLU A 273 -21.14 -17.09 23.13
C GLU A 273 -21.70 -17.30 21.72
N GLY A 274 -20.82 -17.74 20.81
CA GLY A 274 -21.17 -18.06 19.44
C GLY A 274 -21.00 -16.91 18.44
N ILE A 275 -21.11 -17.26 17.17
CA ILE A 275 -20.98 -16.34 16.03
C ILE A 275 -22.21 -15.44 15.97
N CYS A 276 -22.01 -14.13 15.81
CA CYS A 276 -23.12 -13.17 15.74
C CYS A 276 -23.99 -13.34 14.49
N PHE A 277 -23.43 -13.72 13.37
CA PHE A 277 -24.12 -13.79 12.07
C PHE A 277 -23.87 -15.15 11.38
N PRO A 278 -24.41 -16.24 11.93
CA PRO A 278 -24.28 -17.54 11.30
C PRO A 278 -25.10 -17.59 9.99
N TYR A 279 -24.50 -18.20 8.98
CA TYR A 279 -25.17 -18.58 7.74
C TYR A 279 -25.03 -20.10 7.56
N GLU A 280 -26.15 -20.80 7.51
CA GLU A 280 -26.14 -22.28 7.48
C GLU A 280 -25.27 -22.90 8.61
N GLY A 281 -25.34 -22.33 9.80
CA GLY A 281 -24.59 -22.79 11.00
C GLY A 281 -23.09 -22.49 10.99
N ARG A 282 -22.57 -21.73 10.03
CA ARG A 282 -21.15 -21.40 9.89
C ARG A 282 -20.91 -19.90 9.73
N ILE A 283 -19.64 -19.50 9.79
CA ILE A 283 -19.23 -18.14 9.38
C ILE A 283 -19.52 -17.99 7.88
N ILE A 284 -20.25 -16.95 7.51
CA ILE A 284 -20.58 -16.66 6.13
C ILE A 284 -19.29 -16.29 5.34
N GLN A 285 -19.18 -16.80 4.12
CA GLN A 285 -18.09 -16.41 3.23
C GLN A 285 -18.23 -14.94 2.81
N GLU A 286 -17.11 -14.21 2.79
CA GLU A 286 -17.07 -12.76 2.50
C GLU A 286 -17.77 -12.40 1.17
N ASP A 287 -17.51 -13.17 0.14
CA ASP A 287 -18.07 -12.92 -1.19
C ASP A 287 -19.56 -13.25 -1.24
N THR A 288 -19.99 -14.26 -0.50
CA THR A 288 -21.41 -14.61 -0.37
C THR A 288 -22.19 -13.50 0.32
N ALA A 289 -21.69 -12.99 1.47
CA ALA A 289 -22.29 -11.87 2.16
C ALA A 289 -22.39 -10.63 1.27
N SER A 290 -21.31 -10.30 0.57
CA SER A 290 -21.25 -9.12 -0.31
C SER A 290 -22.17 -9.24 -1.51
N ARG A 291 -22.22 -10.42 -2.15
CA ARG A 291 -23.06 -10.68 -3.31
C ARG A 291 -24.54 -10.65 -2.94
N ASN A 292 -24.92 -11.34 -1.87
CA ASN A 292 -26.31 -11.38 -1.43
C ASN A 292 -26.81 -10.00 -1.00
N PHE A 293 -25.98 -9.25 -0.25
CA PHE A 293 -26.29 -7.87 0.11
C PHE A 293 -26.47 -6.99 -1.13
N LYS A 294 -25.54 -7.05 -2.09
CA LYS A 294 -25.61 -6.27 -3.33
C LYS A 294 -26.86 -6.61 -4.15
N THR A 295 -27.22 -7.89 -4.22
CA THR A 295 -28.45 -8.33 -4.92
C THR A 295 -29.70 -7.77 -4.23
N MET A 296 -29.74 -7.71 -2.90
CA MET A 296 -30.86 -7.11 -2.18
C MET A 296 -30.95 -5.60 -2.42
N MET A 297 -29.81 -4.90 -2.38
CA MET A 297 -29.75 -3.45 -2.64
C MET A 297 -30.18 -3.11 -4.06
N ALA A 298 -29.78 -3.88 -5.05
CA ALA A 298 -30.22 -3.71 -6.43
C ALA A 298 -31.74 -3.85 -6.57
N LYS A 299 -32.35 -4.82 -5.89
CA LYS A 299 -33.83 -4.98 -5.86
C LYS A 299 -34.54 -3.82 -5.17
N ALA A 300 -33.89 -3.11 -4.27
CA ALA A 300 -34.40 -1.91 -3.59
C ALA A 300 -34.08 -0.61 -4.35
N GLY A 301 -33.47 -0.67 -5.55
CA GLY A 301 -33.09 0.52 -6.33
C GLY A 301 -31.82 1.21 -5.82
N LEU A 302 -31.00 0.53 -5.01
CA LEU A 302 -29.77 1.05 -4.39
C LEU A 302 -28.53 0.35 -4.97
N ASP A 303 -28.38 0.35 -6.29
CA ASP A 303 -27.35 -0.41 -7.03
C ASP A 303 -25.89 -0.06 -6.66
N ASP A 304 -25.65 1.15 -6.19
CA ASP A 304 -24.33 1.67 -5.81
C ASP A 304 -23.96 1.36 -4.35
N VAL A 305 -24.84 0.69 -3.60
CA VAL A 305 -24.66 0.39 -2.18
C VAL A 305 -24.04 -0.99 -1.98
N GLY A 306 -22.87 -1.02 -1.37
CA GLY A 306 -22.18 -2.25 -0.94
C GLY A 306 -21.98 -2.29 0.59
N LEU A 307 -21.61 -3.44 1.15
CA LEU A 307 -21.33 -3.57 2.58
C LEU A 307 -20.31 -2.54 3.10
N HIS A 308 -19.36 -2.13 2.27
CA HIS A 308 -18.38 -1.13 2.66
C HIS A 308 -18.98 0.29 2.72
N THR A 309 -20.05 0.55 1.98
CA THR A 309 -20.80 1.80 2.04
C THR A 309 -21.40 2.01 3.44
N LEU A 310 -21.82 0.94 4.13
CA LEU A 310 -22.35 1.02 5.50
C LEU A 310 -21.30 1.54 6.50
N ARG A 311 -20.04 1.13 6.32
CA ARG A 311 -18.94 1.67 7.11
C ARG A 311 -18.64 3.14 6.77
N HIS A 312 -18.70 3.52 5.50
CA HIS A 312 -18.57 4.93 5.11
C HIS A 312 -19.70 5.76 5.73
N THR A 313 -20.91 5.21 5.77
CA THR A 313 -22.07 5.81 6.41
C THR A 313 -21.83 6.03 7.90
N PHE A 314 -21.33 5.03 8.63
CA PHE A 314 -20.97 5.18 10.05
C PHE A 314 -19.98 6.33 10.28
N VAL A 315 -18.87 6.34 9.52
CA VAL A 315 -17.84 7.37 9.65
C VAL A 315 -18.41 8.75 9.35
N SER A 316 -19.15 8.91 8.24
CA SER A 316 -19.73 10.18 7.83
C SER A 316 -20.75 10.70 8.84
N HIS A 317 -21.66 9.86 9.31
CA HIS A 317 -22.67 10.29 10.29
C HIS A 317 -22.07 10.60 11.65
N CYS A 318 -21.04 9.89 12.11
CA CYS A 318 -20.32 10.24 13.33
C CYS A 318 -19.72 11.64 13.23
N LEU A 319 -19.01 11.95 12.16
CA LEU A 319 -18.40 13.28 11.94
C LEU A 319 -19.45 14.37 11.82
N MET A 320 -20.51 14.18 11.03
CA MET A 320 -21.64 15.13 10.92
C MET A 320 -22.36 15.35 12.27
N SER A 321 -22.36 14.35 13.14
CA SER A 321 -22.92 14.46 14.49
C SER A 321 -21.94 15.08 15.48
N GLY A 322 -20.74 15.47 15.03
CA GLY A 322 -19.75 16.16 15.82
C GLY A 322 -18.89 15.24 16.70
N VAL A 323 -18.80 13.96 16.42
CA VAL A 323 -17.76 13.11 17.01
C VAL A 323 -16.41 13.51 16.40
N SER A 324 -15.38 13.64 17.25
CA SER A 324 -14.07 14.06 16.77
C SER A 324 -13.49 13.09 15.74
N MET A 325 -12.77 13.63 14.76
CA MET A 325 -12.08 12.84 13.72
C MET A 325 -11.13 11.79 14.34
N TRP A 326 -10.49 12.11 15.46
CA TRP A 326 -9.61 11.19 16.17
C TRP A 326 -10.35 9.98 16.73
N GLU A 327 -11.50 10.19 17.37
CA GLU A 327 -12.34 9.10 17.93
C GLU A 327 -12.89 8.23 16.81
N VAL A 328 -13.45 8.84 15.76
CA VAL A 328 -13.96 8.10 14.60
C VAL A 328 -12.86 7.27 13.94
N SER A 329 -11.67 7.83 13.78
CA SER A 329 -10.50 7.10 13.24
C SER A 329 -10.14 5.90 14.11
N ARG A 330 -10.13 6.08 15.43
CA ARG A 330 -9.84 5.01 16.40
C ARG A 330 -10.91 3.91 16.36
N TRP A 331 -12.19 4.26 16.36
CA TRP A 331 -13.29 3.29 16.31
C TRP A 331 -13.33 2.54 14.98
N ALA A 332 -13.18 3.25 13.89
CA ALA A 332 -13.11 2.64 12.57
C ALA A 332 -11.81 1.84 12.35
N GLY A 333 -10.73 2.10 13.09
CA GLY A 333 -9.44 1.46 12.91
C GLY A 333 -8.78 1.85 11.59
N HIS A 334 -8.74 3.13 11.28
CA HIS A 334 -7.99 3.64 10.15
C HIS A 334 -6.49 3.56 10.44
N SER A 335 -5.71 3.08 9.49
CA SER A 335 -4.25 2.95 9.64
C SER A 335 -3.51 4.27 9.43
N SER A 336 -4.19 5.26 8.86
CA SER A 336 -3.66 6.59 8.56
C SER A 336 -4.75 7.63 8.77
N SER A 337 -4.40 8.81 9.29
CA SER A 337 -5.26 10.00 9.38
C SER A 337 -5.82 10.39 8.01
N TYR A 338 -5.03 10.20 6.95
CA TYR A 338 -5.44 10.47 5.58
C TYR A 338 -6.79 9.81 5.21
N VAL A 339 -7.08 8.58 5.68
CA VAL A 339 -8.38 7.93 5.40
C VAL A 339 -9.52 8.69 6.08
N THR A 340 -9.30 9.23 7.27
CA THR A 340 -10.31 10.02 7.98
C THR A 340 -10.44 11.43 7.39
N GLU A 341 -9.33 12.01 6.95
CA GLU A 341 -9.29 13.33 6.29
C GLU A 341 -10.13 13.38 5.01
N LEU A 342 -10.34 12.24 4.32
CA LEU A 342 -11.25 12.16 3.18
C LEU A 342 -12.70 12.57 3.53
N TYR A 343 -13.05 12.55 4.82
CA TYR A 343 -14.35 12.91 5.35
C TYR A 343 -14.33 14.24 6.12
N GLY A 344 -13.19 14.90 6.24
CA GLY A 344 -13.03 16.12 7.05
C GLY A 344 -14.00 17.24 6.66
N HIS A 345 -14.40 17.29 5.38
CA HIS A 345 -15.40 18.24 4.88
C HIS A 345 -16.82 18.03 5.47
N LEU A 346 -17.06 16.92 6.19
CA LEU A 346 -18.32 16.60 6.86
C LEU A 346 -18.33 17.00 8.35
N GLU A 347 -17.18 17.37 8.89
CA GLU A 347 -17.07 17.83 10.28
C GLU A 347 -17.71 19.20 10.39
N PRO A 348 -18.64 19.43 11.37
CA PRO A 348 -19.22 20.74 11.56
C PRO A 348 -18.15 21.79 11.87
N ASP A 349 -18.28 22.97 11.29
CA ASP A 349 -17.45 24.11 11.68
C ASP A 349 -17.74 24.46 13.14
N ARG A 350 -16.79 24.12 14.01
CA ARG A 350 -16.84 24.42 15.44
C ARG A 350 -15.86 25.53 15.71
N ARG A 351 -16.37 26.65 16.25
CA ARG A 351 -15.52 27.73 16.78
C ARG A 351 -14.86 27.32 18.11
N GLU A 352 -14.11 26.20 18.08
CA GLU A 352 -13.44 25.69 19.27
C GLU A 352 -12.26 26.59 19.69
N ILE A 353 -11.80 27.46 18.79
CA ILE A 353 -10.79 28.47 19.12
C ILE A 353 -11.25 29.41 20.26
N ASP A 354 -12.56 29.64 20.37
CA ASP A 354 -13.13 30.49 21.42
C ASP A 354 -13.03 29.86 22.82
N ARG A 355 -12.60 28.57 22.92
CA ARG A 355 -12.29 27.88 24.19
C ARG A 355 -10.90 28.16 24.68
N LEU A 356 -10.06 28.81 23.88
CA LEU A 356 -8.71 29.17 24.26
C LEU A 356 -8.80 30.43 25.17
N ASP A 357 -8.74 30.22 26.48
CA ASP A 357 -8.67 31.28 27.50
C ASP A 357 -7.23 31.32 28.01
N ILE A 358 -6.45 32.31 27.52
CA ILE A 358 -5.03 32.50 27.87
C ILE A 358 -4.94 33.79 28.66
#